data_27084744e3ef3a6238df5871f77a0bb8
#
_entry.id   27084744e3ef3a6238df5871f77a0bb8
#
_cell.length_a   1.000
_cell.length_b   1.000
_cell.length_c   1.000
_cell.angle_alpha   90.00
_cell.angle_beta   90.00
_cell.angle_gamma   90.00
#
_symmetry.space_group_name_H-M   'P 1'
#
loop_
_entity.id
_entity.type
_entity.pdbx_description
1 polymer ?
#
loop_
_entity_poly.entity_id
_entity_poly.type
_entity_poly.pdbx_seq_one_letter_code
_entity_poly.pdbx_strand_id
1 'polypeptide(L)'
;MSKNFRMRRAVFALCVLLCASVVVRAQSGKHESGFTEVNGARLYYEAMGKGPAVVLVHGGLVDSRLWDAQMKPLSKRFRVVRYDIRGYGRSAPPTGEYHPLEDLRALLDYLKIERATLVGLSLGGIIAADFALEYPARVERLVLVGAGLRGDKQPRDERTTRAYQIGAREGAEKYFEAFMESDLLAGIRNNRKARDAMRAMMVDNFKAVEYIAKGWPQSPEPPTAERLEQIKAPTLVVIGSLDGKNLQNIADTLSTKIPNARKVVIQGASHHPPVETPKEFNRVLLDYLGKR
;
A
#
# COMPACT_ATOMS: atom_id res chain seq x y z
N MET A 1 52.99 66.81 -49.56
CA MET A 1 53.10 65.43 -50.09
C MET A 1 52.57 64.48 -49.04
N SER A 2 51.42 63.90 -49.31
CA SER A 2 50.56 63.06 -48.49
C SER A 2 51.02 61.62 -48.42
N LYS A 3 51.02 60.94 -47.30
CA LYS A 3 50.90 59.50 -47.19
C LYS A 3 49.89 59.11 -46.12
N ASN A 4 48.77 58.62 -46.59
CA ASN A 4 47.68 58.07 -45.80
C ASN A 4 48.15 56.76 -45.10
N PHE A 5 47.92 56.71 -43.78
CA PHE A 5 48.08 55.48 -43.01
C PHE A 5 46.67 54.98 -42.59
N ARG A 6 46.18 53.96 -43.27
CA ARG A 6 44.90 53.30 -42.92
C ARG A 6 45.15 52.31 -41.79
N MET A 7 44.60 52.64 -40.63
CA MET A 7 44.57 51.76 -39.45
C MET A 7 43.36 50.86 -39.51
N ARG A 8 43.61 49.57 -39.74
CA ARG A 8 42.58 48.52 -39.70
C ARG A 8 42.24 48.27 -38.24
N ARG A 9 41.00 48.54 -37.83
CA ARG A 9 40.44 48.13 -36.54
C ARG A 9 39.95 46.70 -36.71
N ALA A 10 40.62 45.76 -36.05
CA ALA A 10 40.14 44.40 -35.86
C ALA A 10 39.11 44.39 -34.72
N VAL A 11 37.87 44.06 -35.05
CA VAL A 11 36.80 43.85 -34.08
C VAL A 11 36.89 42.40 -33.61
N PHE A 12 37.33 42.20 -32.34
CA PHE A 12 37.24 40.88 -31.71
C PHE A 12 35.79 40.73 -31.16
N ALA A 13 34.99 39.89 -31.83
CA ALA A 13 33.70 39.46 -31.35
C ALA A 13 33.93 38.37 -30.31
N LEU A 14 33.77 38.72 -29.00
CA LEU A 14 33.79 37.78 -27.88
C LEU A 14 32.43 37.14 -27.79
N CYS A 15 32.27 35.91 -28.31
CA CYS A 15 31.09 35.09 -28.11
C CYS A 15 31.14 34.54 -26.67
N VAL A 16 30.42 35.15 -25.74
CA VAL A 16 30.16 34.62 -24.41
C VAL A 16 29.01 33.59 -24.56
N LEU A 17 29.37 32.31 -24.60
CA LEU A 17 28.41 31.19 -24.45
C LEU A 17 27.91 31.18 -23.00
N LEU A 18 26.74 31.75 -22.76
CA LEU A 18 25.99 31.52 -21.52
C LEU A 18 25.45 30.10 -21.54
N CYS A 19 26.17 29.15 -20.94
CA CYS A 19 25.60 27.87 -20.56
C CYS A 19 24.59 28.12 -19.44
N ALA A 20 23.32 28.32 -19.82
CA ALA A 20 22.22 28.28 -18.86
C ALA A 20 22.08 26.83 -18.34
N SER A 21 22.72 26.55 -17.21
CA SER A 21 22.49 25.34 -16.45
C SER A 21 21.05 25.35 -15.98
N VAL A 22 20.17 24.66 -16.69
CA VAL A 22 18.81 24.38 -16.21
C VAL A 22 18.96 23.48 -14.99
N VAL A 23 19.05 24.07 -13.83
CA VAL A 23 18.87 23.35 -12.56
C VAL A 23 17.41 22.94 -12.55
N VAL A 24 17.14 21.72 -12.99
CA VAL A 24 15.86 21.06 -12.76
C VAL A 24 15.79 20.84 -11.24
N ARG A 25 15.30 21.84 -10.54
CA ARG A 25 14.91 21.73 -9.15
C ARG A 25 13.78 20.72 -9.12
N ALA A 26 14.07 19.48 -8.76
CA ALA A 26 13.06 18.48 -8.44
C ALA A 26 12.19 19.12 -7.35
N GLN A 27 11.05 19.70 -7.73
CA GLN A 27 10.06 20.14 -6.76
C GLN A 27 9.60 18.88 -6.04
N SER A 28 10.06 18.69 -4.80
CA SER A 28 9.50 17.71 -3.89
C SER A 28 7.99 17.93 -3.88
N GLY A 29 7.24 16.94 -4.36
CA GLY A 29 5.78 17.03 -4.39
C GLY A 29 5.31 17.38 -2.98
N LYS A 30 4.38 18.35 -2.90
CA LYS A 30 3.82 18.83 -1.62
C LYS A 30 3.25 17.63 -0.88
N HIS A 31 3.61 17.44 0.38
CA HIS A 31 2.93 16.50 1.27
C HIS A 31 1.54 17.09 1.56
N GLU A 32 0.52 16.33 1.25
CA GLU A 32 -0.89 16.67 1.48
C GLU A 32 -1.47 15.64 2.44
N SER A 33 -2.22 16.07 3.42
CA SER A 33 -2.97 15.19 4.32
C SER A 33 -4.29 15.86 4.69
N GLY A 34 -5.33 15.07 4.88
CA GLY A 34 -6.63 15.61 5.20
C GLY A 34 -7.70 14.54 5.32
N PHE A 35 -8.92 15.01 5.30
CA PHE A 35 -10.10 14.18 5.34
C PHE A 35 -10.95 14.43 4.10
N THR A 36 -11.66 13.41 3.65
CA THR A 36 -12.69 13.52 2.63
C THR A 36 -13.96 12.81 3.08
N GLU A 37 -15.10 13.35 2.71
CA GLU A 37 -16.39 12.71 2.92
C GLU A 37 -16.72 11.83 1.72
N VAL A 38 -16.81 10.53 1.95
CA VAL A 38 -17.16 9.53 0.93
C VAL A 38 -18.16 8.54 1.49
N ASN A 39 -19.20 8.23 0.72
CA ASN A 39 -20.22 7.23 1.08
C ASN A 39 -20.71 7.34 2.54
N GLY A 40 -20.95 8.58 3.00
CA GLY A 40 -21.43 8.86 4.37
C GLY A 40 -20.40 8.66 5.48
N ALA A 41 -19.11 8.58 5.15
CA ALA A 41 -18.03 8.53 6.14
C ALA A 41 -16.88 9.46 5.80
N ARG A 42 -16.21 9.95 6.84
CA ARG A 42 -15.01 10.77 6.74
C ARG A 42 -13.78 9.87 6.74
N LEU A 43 -13.06 9.81 5.60
CA LEU A 43 -11.81 9.06 5.48
C LEU A 43 -10.61 9.98 5.58
N TYR A 44 -9.61 9.56 6.35
CA TYR A 44 -8.30 10.18 6.40
C TYR A 44 -7.41 9.66 5.29
N TYR A 45 -6.68 10.56 4.63
CA TYR A 45 -5.67 10.22 3.62
C TYR A 45 -4.43 11.09 3.72
N GLU A 46 -3.34 10.61 3.15
CA GLU A 46 -2.12 11.35 2.89
C GLU A 46 -1.66 11.09 1.46
N ALA A 47 -1.16 12.14 0.80
CA ALA A 47 -0.60 12.06 -0.55
C ALA A 47 0.76 12.74 -0.61
N MET A 48 1.71 12.17 -1.35
CA MET A 48 3.06 12.72 -1.52
C MET A 48 3.57 12.42 -2.92
N GLY A 49 4.32 13.37 -3.48
CA GLY A 49 4.95 13.21 -4.79
C GLY A 49 4.05 13.59 -5.96
N LYS A 50 4.52 13.28 -7.18
CA LYS A 50 3.85 13.55 -8.46
C LYS A 50 4.13 12.38 -9.41
N GLY A 51 3.34 12.25 -10.47
CA GLY A 51 3.49 11.19 -11.48
C GLY A 51 2.39 10.16 -11.42
N PRO A 52 2.60 8.94 -11.93
CA PRO A 52 1.61 7.87 -11.88
C PRO A 52 1.18 7.56 -10.44
N ALA A 53 -0.10 7.30 -10.24
CA ALA A 53 -0.64 7.08 -8.89
C ALA A 53 -0.31 5.68 -8.36
N VAL A 54 0.14 5.63 -7.10
CA VAL A 54 0.32 4.40 -6.31
C VAL A 54 -0.49 4.56 -5.03
N VAL A 55 -1.46 3.68 -4.80
CA VAL A 55 -2.34 3.71 -3.64
C VAL A 55 -2.04 2.54 -2.73
N LEU A 56 -1.74 2.85 -1.48
CA LEU A 56 -1.32 1.92 -0.45
C LEU A 56 -2.50 1.64 0.49
N VAL A 57 -2.96 0.38 0.50
CA VAL A 57 -4.12 -0.09 1.28
C VAL A 57 -3.64 -0.98 2.40
N HIS A 58 -3.82 -0.57 3.65
CA HIS A 58 -3.32 -1.26 4.82
C HIS A 58 -4.10 -2.54 5.16
N GLY A 59 -3.55 -3.35 6.07
CA GLY A 59 -4.15 -4.58 6.57
C GLY A 59 -5.19 -4.36 7.69
N GLY A 60 -5.79 -5.45 8.15
CA GLY A 60 -6.64 -5.42 9.35
C GLY A 60 -5.83 -5.10 10.61
N LEU A 61 -6.45 -4.42 11.56
CA LEU A 61 -5.88 -4.01 12.85
C LEU A 61 -4.63 -3.12 12.80
N VAL A 62 -4.28 -2.64 11.62
CA VAL A 62 -3.27 -1.60 11.40
C VAL A 62 -3.91 -0.43 10.66
N ASP A 63 -3.15 0.61 10.36
CA ASP A 63 -3.61 1.79 9.63
C ASP A 63 -2.54 2.29 8.65
N SER A 64 -2.72 3.49 8.09
CA SER A 64 -1.80 4.06 7.10
C SER A 64 -0.36 4.20 7.59
N ARG A 65 -0.09 4.22 8.91
CA ARG A 65 1.27 4.21 9.49
C ARG A 65 2.08 2.99 9.06
N LEU A 66 1.43 1.88 8.70
CA LEU A 66 2.07 0.70 8.11
C LEU A 66 3.03 1.06 6.96
N TRP A 67 2.70 2.11 6.21
CA TRP A 67 3.39 2.52 5.00
C TRP A 67 4.41 3.67 5.18
N ASP A 68 4.74 4.04 6.43
CA ASP A 68 5.65 5.17 6.72
C ASP A 68 6.99 5.06 5.96
N ALA A 69 7.56 3.86 5.92
CA ALA A 69 8.84 3.61 5.26
C ALA A 69 8.76 3.60 3.72
N GLN A 70 7.56 3.57 3.14
CA GLN A 70 7.32 3.53 1.69
C GLN A 70 7.06 4.92 1.12
N MET A 71 6.45 5.83 1.88
CA MET A 71 6.00 7.13 1.39
C MET A 71 7.12 7.91 0.70
N LYS A 72 8.21 8.18 1.41
CA LYS A 72 9.31 9.00 0.87
C LYS A 72 10.08 8.35 -0.29
N PRO A 73 10.43 7.05 -0.27
CA PRO A 73 11.09 6.40 -1.40
C PRO A 73 10.23 6.41 -2.68
N LEU A 74 8.96 6.08 -2.57
CA LEU A 74 8.04 6.01 -3.72
C LEU A 74 7.70 7.40 -4.27
N SER A 75 7.54 8.41 -3.40
CA SER A 75 7.17 9.77 -3.81
C SER A 75 8.19 10.48 -4.69
N LYS A 76 9.39 9.93 -4.82
CA LYS A 76 10.40 10.45 -5.76
C LYS A 76 10.00 10.27 -7.23
N ARG A 77 9.12 9.31 -7.53
CA ARG A 77 8.73 8.92 -8.90
C ARG A 77 7.23 8.82 -9.11
N PHE A 78 6.44 8.72 -8.03
CA PHE A 78 5.01 8.44 -8.06
C PHE A 78 4.23 9.44 -7.20
N ARG A 79 2.97 9.66 -7.55
CA ARG A 79 1.99 10.23 -6.62
C ARG A 79 1.52 9.12 -5.71
N VAL A 80 2.09 9.05 -4.51
CA VAL A 80 1.79 8.02 -3.52
C VAL A 80 0.64 8.50 -2.64
N VAL A 81 -0.39 7.68 -2.52
CA VAL A 81 -1.53 7.92 -1.62
C VAL A 81 -1.61 6.75 -0.65
N ARG A 82 -1.82 7.06 0.64
CA ARG A 82 -2.23 6.11 1.65
C ARG A 82 -3.45 6.65 2.37
N TYR A 83 -4.29 5.79 2.88
CA TYR A 83 -5.48 6.20 3.61
C TYR A 83 -5.79 5.21 4.74
N ASP A 84 -6.56 5.66 5.71
CA ASP A 84 -7.11 4.79 6.73
C ASP A 84 -8.46 4.26 6.25
N ILE A 85 -8.60 2.94 6.17
CA ILE A 85 -9.87 2.27 5.84
C ILE A 85 -10.92 2.68 6.88
N ARG A 86 -12.19 2.79 6.49
CA ARG A 86 -13.30 3.09 7.41
C ARG A 86 -13.22 2.20 8.65
N GLY A 87 -13.30 2.80 9.84
CA GLY A 87 -13.19 2.11 11.12
C GLY A 87 -11.76 1.89 11.63
N TYR A 88 -10.75 2.39 10.90
CA TYR A 88 -9.34 2.31 11.28
C TYR A 88 -8.70 3.69 11.39
N GLY A 89 -7.64 3.79 12.17
CA GLY A 89 -6.80 4.98 12.32
C GLY A 89 -7.61 6.22 12.65
N ARG A 90 -7.52 7.21 11.77
CA ARG A 90 -8.20 8.51 11.87
C ARG A 90 -9.52 8.58 11.10
N SER A 91 -9.82 7.56 10.31
CA SER A 91 -11.10 7.48 9.59
C SER A 91 -12.26 7.23 10.52
N ALA A 92 -13.44 7.75 10.15
CA ALA A 92 -14.64 7.59 10.95
C ALA A 92 -15.01 6.11 11.14
N PRO A 93 -15.54 5.74 12.30
CA PRO A 93 -16.10 4.42 12.52
C PRO A 93 -17.31 4.21 11.61
N PRO A 94 -17.59 2.96 11.17
CA PRO A 94 -18.83 2.65 10.49
C PRO A 94 -20.01 2.76 11.44
N THR A 95 -21.17 3.15 10.91
CA THR A 95 -22.46 3.22 11.63
C THR A 95 -23.41 2.12 11.19
N GLY A 96 -22.99 1.25 10.27
CA GLY A 96 -23.75 0.15 9.69
C GLY A 96 -22.94 -0.52 8.58
N GLU A 97 -23.60 -1.26 7.73
CA GLU A 97 -22.99 -1.91 6.57
C GLU A 97 -22.36 -0.91 5.61
N TYR A 98 -21.22 -1.28 5.03
CA TYR A 98 -20.49 -0.47 4.05
C TYR A 98 -19.63 -1.35 3.12
N HIS A 99 -19.25 -0.80 1.97
CA HIS A 99 -18.40 -1.47 1.00
C HIS A 99 -17.01 -0.83 0.95
N PRO A 100 -15.96 -1.47 1.50
CA PRO A 100 -14.60 -0.90 1.51
C PRO A 100 -14.06 -0.57 0.12
N LEU A 101 -14.42 -1.34 -0.90
CA LEU A 101 -13.99 -1.07 -2.28
C LEU A 101 -14.67 0.18 -2.86
N GLU A 102 -15.94 0.45 -2.49
CA GLU A 102 -16.65 1.66 -2.92
C GLU A 102 -16.08 2.90 -2.23
N ASP A 103 -15.64 2.77 -0.97
CA ASP A 103 -14.91 3.83 -0.29
C ASP A 103 -13.58 4.15 -0.99
N LEU A 104 -12.84 3.12 -1.43
CA LEU A 104 -11.64 3.29 -2.23
C LEU A 104 -11.95 3.97 -3.56
N ARG A 105 -13.01 3.56 -4.27
CA ARG A 105 -13.42 4.18 -5.53
C ARG A 105 -13.72 5.68 -5.33
N ALA A 106 -14.54 6.01 -4.34
CA ALA A 106 -14.92 7.39 -4.05
C ALA A 106 -13.70 8.25 -3.63
N LEU A 107 -12.74 7.67 -2.88
CA LEU A 107 -11.47 8.35 -2.55
C LEU A 107 -10.66 8.65 -3.81
N LEU A 108 -10.55 7.69 -4.75
CA LEU A 108 -9.84 7.90 -6.02
C LEU A 108 -10.51 9.01 -6.85
N ASP A 109 -11.85 9.03 -6.89
CA ASP A 109 -12.62 10.04 -7.61
C ASP A 109 -12.41 11.44 -6.97
N TYR A 110 -12.46 11.55 -5.65
CA TYR A 110 -12.16 12.79 -4.93
C TYR A 110 -10.76 13.31 -5.25
N LEU A 111 -9.75 12.41 -5.26
CA LEU A 111 -8.37 12.74 -5.56
C LEU A 111 -8.09 12.94 -7.06
N LYS A 112 -9.11 12.80 -7.93
CA LYS A 112 -8.99 12.86 -9.38
C LYS A 112 -7.95 11.89 -9.94
N ILE A 113 -7.95 10.67 -9.40
CA ILE A 113 -7.09 9.56 -9.85
C ILE A 113 -7.94 8.64 -10.71
N GLU A 114 -7.78 8.73 -12.01
CA GLU A 114 -8.52 7.90 -12.96
C GLU A 114 -8.03 6.44 -12.94
N ARG A 115 -6.72 6.24 -12.80
CA ARG A 115 -6.08 4.92 -12.81
C ARG A 115 -4.90 4.89 -11.86
N ALA A 116 -4.73 3.80 -11.12
CA ALA A 116 -3.67 3.66 -10.12
C ALA A 116 -3.07 2.26 -10.09
N THR A 117 -1.82 2.16 -9.63
CA THR A 117 -1.31 0.92 -9.06
C THR A 117 -1.84 0.78 -7.63
N LEU A 118 -2.49 -0.34 -7.33
CA LEU A 118 -2.96 -0.67 -5.98
C LEU A 118 -1.96 -1.60 -5.29
N VAL A 119 -1.54 -1.23 -4.09
CA VAL A 119 -0.66 -2.03 -3.23
C VAL A 119 -1.42 -2.33 -1.95
N GLY A 120 -1.87 -3.57 -1.78
CA GLY A 120 -2.69 -3.96 -0.63
C GLY A 120 -2.03 -5.03 0.22
N LEU A 121 -2.02 -4.81 1.54
CA LEU A 121 -1.55 -5.81 2.51
C LEU A 121 -2.73 -6.50 3.17
N SER A 122 -2.73 -7.84 3.22
CA SER A 122 -3.71 -8.65 3.95
C SER A 122 -5.16 -8.26 3.58
N LEU A 123 -5.94 -7.66 4.49
CA LEU A 123 -7.27 -7.08 4.21
C LEU A 123 -7.22 -6.08 3.03
N GLY A 124 -6.20 -5.20 3.00
CA GLY A 124 -6.00 -4.28 1.88
C GLY A 124 -5.74 -5.00 0.55
N GLY A 125 -5.14 -6.20 0.60
CA GLY A 125 -4.97 -7.07 -0.56
C GLY A 125 -6.30 -7.63 -1.06
N ILE A 126 -7.21 -8.01 -0.15
CA ILE A 126 -8.58 -8.42 -0.51
C ILE A 126 -9.30 -7.26 -1.20
N ILE A 127 -9.30 -6.07 -0.59
CA ILE A 127 -9.95 -4.87 -1.15
C ILE A 127 -9.38 -4.54 -2.54
N ALA A 128 -8.06 -4.62 -2.70
CA ALA A 128 -7.41 -4.31 -3.97
C ALA A 128 -7.72 -5.34 -5.06
N ALA A 129 -7.83 -6.63 -4.72
CA ALA A 129 -8.21 -7.69 -5.64
C ALA A 129 -9.69 -7.59 -6.05
N ASP A 130 -10.60 -7.35 -5.09
CA ASP A 130 -12.00 -7.09 -5.36
C ASP A 130 -12.16 -5.85 -6.26
N PHE A 131 -11.42 -4.78 -5.99
CA PHE A 131 -11.43 -3.57 -6.80
C PHE A 131 -10.93 -3.83 -8.24
N ALA A 132 -9.91 -4.67 -8.41
CA ALA A 132 -9.41 -5.02 -9.74
C ALA A 132 -10.40 -5.85 -10.55
N LEU A 133 -11.28 -6.61 -9.90
CA LEU A 133 -12.36 -7.36 -10.53
C LEU A 133 -13.53 -6.45 -10.93
N GLU A 134 -13.96 -5.56 -10.03
CA GLU A 134 -15.12 -4.68 -10.26
C GLU A 134 -14.78 -3.46 -11.12
N TYR A 135 -13.56 -2.93 -11.02
CA TYR A 135 -13.12 -1.73 -11.73
C TYR A 135 -11.80 -1.94 -12.51
N PRO A 136 -11.72 -2.93 -13.44
CA PRO A 136 -10.46 -3.30 -14.11
C PRO A 136 -9.82 -2.14 -14.88
N ALA A 137 -10.60 -1.21 -15.42
CA ALA A 137 -10.10 -0.02 -16.13
C ALA A 137 -9.39 0.98 -15.20
N ARG A 138 -9.67 0.92 -13.88
CA ARG A 138 -9.11 1.82 -12.87
C ARG A 138 -7.77 1.31 -12.30
N VAL A 139 -7.36 0.06 -12.62
CA VAL A 139 -6.16 -0.57 -12.06
C VAL A 139 -5.06 -0.66 -13.13
N GLU A 140 -3.95 0.03 -12.87
CA GLU A 140 -2.75 -0.03 -13.72
C GLU A 140 -1.97 -1.31 -13.48
N ARG A 141 -1.72 -1.60 -12.19
CA ARG A 141 -1.03 -2.78 -11.68
C ARG A 141 -1.58 -3.13 -10.31
N LEU A 142 -1.41 -4.38 -9.92
CA LEU A 142 -1.82 -4.89 -8.63
C LEU A 142 -0.61 -5.45 -7.88
N VAL A 143 -0.48 -5.11 -6.58
CA VAL A 143 0.53 -5.67 -5.68
C VAL A 143 -0.18 -6.21 -4.45
N LEU A 144 -0.14 -7.52 -4.27
CA LEU A 144 -0.80 -8.25 -3.20
C LEU A 144 0.25 -8.74 -2.19
N VAL A 145 0.28 -8.14 -1.01
CA VAL A 145 1.30 -8.38 0.03
C VAL A 145 0.68 -9.18 1.17
N GLY A 146 1.10 -10.44 1.37
CA GLY A 146 0.48 -11.30 2.38
C GLY A 146 -1.05 -11.28 2.29
N ALA A 147 -1.59 -11.14 1.08
CA ALA A 147 -3.01 -10.89 0.87
C ALA A 147 -3.86 -12.07 1.35
N GLY A 148 -4.97 -11.75 1.99
CA GLY A 148 -6.05 -12.73 2.15
C GLY A 148 -6.76 -12.99 0.81
N LEU A 149 -7.55 -14.05 0.77
CA LEU A 149 -8.36 -14.40 -0.39
C LEU A 149 -9.79 -14.69 0.06
N ARG A 150 -10.71 -13.87 -0.41
CA ARG A 150 -12.12 -14.06 -0.11
C ARG A 150 -12.66 -15.31 -0.81
N GLY A 151 -13.36 -16.15 -0.05
CA GLY A 151 -13.79 -17.48 -0.51
C GLY A 151 -12.75 -18.58 -0.31
N ASP A 152 -11.58 -18.26 0.26
CA ASP A 152 -10.64 -19.30 0.69
C ASP A 152 -11.22 -20.10 1.85
N LYS A 153 -11.07 -21.43 1.78
CA LYS A 153 -11.65 -22.38 2.75
C LYS A 153 -10.61 -22.93 3.75
N GLN A 154 -9.37 -22.43 3.68
CA GLN A 154 -8.34 -22.88 4.61
C GLN A 154 -8.62 -22.39 6.03
N PRO A 155 -8.39 -23.23 7.06
CA PRO A 155 -8.57 -22.82 8.44
C PRO A 155 -7.57 -21.70 8.80
N ARG A 156 -8.02 -20.76 9.62
CA ARG A 156 -7.13 -19.78 10.23
C ARG A 156 -6.16 -20.47 11.21
N ASP A 157 -4.99 -19.90 11.36
CA ASP A 157 -4.04 -20.31 12.39
C ASP A 157 -4.71 -20.24 13.79
N GLU A 158 -4.59 -21.33 14.56
CA GLU A 158 -5.23 -21.45 15.90
C GLU A 158 -4.72 -20.39 16.87
N ARG A 159 -3.43 -20.01 16.80
CA ARG A 159 -2.85 -18.97 17.67
C ARG A 159 -3.48 -17.61 17.36
N THR A 160 -3.73 -17.32 16.08
CA THR A 160 -4.46 -16.12 15.68
C THR A 160 -5.89 -16.12 16.24
N THR A 161 -6.60 -17.24 16.12
CA THR A 161 -7.95 -17.37 16.66
C THR A 161 -7.97 -17.21 18.17
N ARG A 162 -7.02 -17.83 18.89
CA ARG A 162 -6.86 -17.68 20.35
C ARG A 162 -6.58 -16.24 20.76
N ALA A 163 -5.73 -15.53 20.03
CA ALA A 163 -5.44 -14.13 20.33
C ALA A 163 -6.71 -13.26 20.24
N TYR A 164 -7.56 -13.45 19.24
CA TYR A 164 -8.86 -12.75 19.15
C TYR A 164 -9.76 -13.06 20.34
N GLN A 165 -9.81 -14.33 20.78
CA GLN A 165 -10.61 -14.73 21.96
C GLN A 165 -10.10 -14.07 23.24
N ILE A 166 -8.77 -13.98 23.42
CA ILE A 166 -8.16 -13.29 24.55
C ILE A 166 -8.49 -11.79 24.48
N GLY A 167 -8.29 -11.16 23.35
CA GLY A 167 -8.57 -9.74 23.16
C GLY A 167 -10.03 -9.36 23.42
N ALA A 168 -10.97 -10.21 23.01
CA ALA A 168 -12.40 -9.99 23.26
C ALA A 168 -12.75 -9.99 24.76
N ARG A 169 -11.97 -10.70 25.59
CA ARG A 169 -12.19 -10.81 27.03
C ARG A 169 -11.36 -9.82 27.84
N GLU A 170 -10.12 -9.56 27.40
CA GLU A 170 -9.08 -8.92 28.22
C GLU A 170 -8.55 -7.62 27.59
N GLY A 171 -9.04 -7.29 26.39
CA GLY A 171 -8.73 -6.04 25.69
C GLY A 171 -7.52 -6.10 24.77
N ALA A 172 -7.26 -4.95 24.11
CA ALA A 172 -6.33 -4.80 23.01
C ALA A 172 -4.87 -5.17 23.33
N GLU A 173 -4.40 -4.83 24.54
CA GLU A 173 -3.03 -5.13 24.96
C GLU A 173 -2.82 -6.65 25.08
N LYS A 174 -3.75 -7.34 25.70
CA LYS A 174 -3.70 -8.79 25.84
C LYS A 174 -3.87 -9.50 24.50
N TYR A 175 -4.67 -8.93 23.61
CA TYR A 175 -4.70 -9.36 22.20
C TYR A 175 -3.30 -9.33 21.59
N PHE A 176 -2.61 -8.17 21.66
CA PHE A 176 -1.30 -8.03 21.05
C PHE A 176 -0.27 -8.98 21.65
N GLU A 177 -0.23 -9.12 22.98
CA GLU A 177 0.65 -10.06 23.68
C GLU A 177 0.44 -11.50 23.16
N ALA A 178 -0.81 -11.95 23.07
CA ALA A 178 -1.15 -13.27 22.57
C ALA A 178 -0.86 -13.43 21.07
N PHE A 179 -1.10 -12.38 20.28
CA PHE A 179 -0.89 -12.40 18.84
C PHE A 179 0.59 -12.45 18.45
N MET A 180 1.50 -12.03 19.32
CA MET A 180 2.96 -12.19 19.15
C MET A 180 3.39 -13.65 18.98
N GLU A 181 2.58 -14.62 19.42
CA GLU A 181 2.84 -16.05 19.21
C GLU A 181 2.47 -16.53 17.78
N SER A 182 1.65 -15.76 17.06
CA SER A 182 1.26 -16.07 15.68
C SER A 182 2.43 -15.93 14.72
N ASP A 183 2.47 -16.75 13.67
CA ASP A 183 3.45 -16.64 12.58
C ASP A 183 3.34 -15.31 11.84
N LEU A 184 2.19 -14.65 11.88
CA LEU A 184 1.97 -13.33 11.29
C LEU A 184 2.88 -12.24 11.88
N LEU A 185 3.40 -12.41 13.10
CA LEU A 185 4.33 -11.48 13.74
C LEU A 185 5.72 -12.08 13.96
N ALA A 186 6.04 -13.22 13.36
CA ALA A 186 7.34 -13.89 13.55
C ALA A 186 8.53 -12.98 13.20
N GLY A 187 8.42 -12.18 12.13
CA GLY A 187 9.48 -11.30 11.66
C GLY A 187 9.79 -10.10 12.57
N ILE A 188 8.86 -9.74 13.48
CA ILE A 188 9.08 -8.61 14.42
C ILE A 188 9.53 -9.03 15.81
N ARG A 189 9.50 -10.32 16.16
CA ARG A 189 9.79 -10.80 17.52
C ARG A 189 11.11 -10.25 18.07
N ASN A 190 12.13 -10.21 17.24
CA ASN A 190 13.48 -9.74 17.58
C ASN A 190 13.76 -8.31 17.09
N ASN A 191 12.78 -7.60 16.55
CA ASN A 191 12.91 -6.23 16.07
C ASN A 191 12.05 -5.29 16.93
N ARG A 192 12.67 -4.70 17.98
CA ARG A 192 11.97 -3.83 18.92
C ARG A 192 11.22 -2.69 18.23
N LYS A 193 11.87 -2.00 17.27
CA LYS A 193 11.24 -0.86 16.58
C LYS A 193 10.00 -1.27 15.81
N ALA A 194 10.07 -2.37 15.06
CA ALA A 194 8.93 -2.91 14.31
C ALA A 194 7.83 -3.38 15.26
N ARG A 195 8.20 -4.06 16.35
CA ARG A 195 7.26 -4.51 17.36
C ARG A 195 6.51 -3.36 18.01
N ASP A 196 7.22 -2.30 18.43
CA ASP A 196 6.60 -1.14 19.08
C ASP A 196 5.65 -0.42 18.11
N ALA A 197 6.02 -0.27 16.83
CA ALA A 197 5.16 0.30 15.80
C ALA A 197 3.90 -0.56 15.56
N MET A 198 4.05 -1.88 15.44
CA MET A 198 2.92 -2.80 15.26
C MET A 198 2.00 -2.80 16.48
N ARG A 199 2.56 -2.83 17.70
CA ARG A 199 1.77 -2.75 18.93
C ARG A 199 0.90 -1.50 18.96
N ALA A 200 1.50 -0.32 18.70
CA ALA A 200 0.74 0.93 18.71
C ALA A 200 -0.43 0.89 17.71
N MET A 201 -0.19 0.45 16.46
CA MET A 201 -1.26 0.35 15.46
C MET A 201 -2.33 -0.66 15.86
N MET A 202 -1.94 -1.87 16.31
CA MET A 202 -2.90 -2.94 16.58
C MET A 202 -3.76 -2.65 17.83
N VAL A 203 -3.19 -2.01 18.84
CA VAL A 203 -3.93 -1.59 20.03
C VAL A 203 -4.91 -0.45 19.68
N ASP A 204 -4.46 0.56 18.94
CA ASP A 204 -5.30 1.69 18.52
C ASP A 204 -6.51 1.24 17.68
N ASN A 205 -6.31 0.20 16.85
CA ASN A 205 -7.31 -0.26 15.88
C ASN A 205 -8.11 -1.50 16.34
N PHE A 206 -7.93 -1.96 17.57
CA PHE A 206 -8.57 -3.20 18.03
C PHE A 206 -10.10 -3.16 17.97
N LYS A 207 -10.72 -1.99 18.10
CA LYS A 207 -12.19 -1.82 17.95
C LYS A 207 -12.73 -2.28 16.60
N ALA A 208 -11.90 -2.33 15.55
CA ALA A 208 -12.34 -2.81 14.23
C ALA A 208 -12.82 -4.26 14.26
N VAL A 209 -12.39 -5.06 15.24
CA VAL A 209 -12.88 -6.44 15.46
C VAL A 209 -14.40 -6.46 15.65
N GLU A 210 -14.96 -5.47 16.35
CA GLU A 210 -16.42 -5.38 16.59
C GLU A 210 -17.19 -5.17 15.27
N TYR A 211 -16.66 -4.35 14.35
CA TYR A 211 -17.32 -4.07 13.07
C TYR A 211 -17.31 -5.31 12.17
N ILE A 212 -16.20 -6.04 12.18
CA ILE A 212 -16.04 -7.31 11.45
C ILE A 212 -17.00 -8.35 12.03
N ALA A 213 -17.07 -8.49 13.36
CA ALA A 213 -17.96 -9.42 14.02
C ALA A 213 -19.46 -9.15 13.76
N LYS A 214 -19.83 -7.87 13.54
CA LYS A 214 -21.17 -7.47 13.13
C LYS A 214 -21.46 -7.71 11.64
N GLY A 215 -20.45 -8.12 10.84
CA GLY A 215 -20.61 -8.31 9.40
C GLY A 215 -20.81 -7.02 8.61
N TRP A 216 -20.42 -5.86 9.15
CA TRP A 216 -20.66 -4.57 8.49
C TRP A 216 -19.83 -4.33 7.22
N PRO A 217 -18.55 -4.76 7.11
CA PRO A 217 -17.84 -4.72 5.82
C PRO A 217 -18.46 -5.69 4.84
N GLN A 218 -19.04 -5.17 3.76
CA GLN A 218 -19.62 -5.94 2.67
C GLN A 218 -18.60 -6.14 1.54
N SER A 219 -18.80 -7.17 0.77
CA SER A 219 -17.91 -7.53 -0.34
C SER A 219 -18.73 -7.99 -1.55
N PRO A 220 -18.21 -7.84 -2.78
CA PRO A 220 -18.89 -8.32 -3.98
C PRO A 220 -19.06 -9.84 -4.00
N GLU A 221 -20.12 -10.29 -4.68
CA GLU A 221 -20.34 -11.70 -4.99
C GLU A 221 -20.29 -11.93 -6.51
N PRO A 222 -19.82 -13.08 -6.98
CA PRO A 222 -19.23 -14.21 -6.22
C PRO A 222 -17.85 -13.86 -5.65
N PRO A 223 -17.34 -14.66 -4.68
CA PRO A 223 -16.08 -14.37 -3.99
C PRO A 223 -14.88 -14.40 -4.93
N THR A 224 -13.85 -13.61 -4.61
CA THR A 224 -12.62 -13.41 -5.39
C THR A 224 -11.96 -14.74 -5.79
N ALA A 225 -11.96 -15.75 -4.92
CA ALA A 225 -11.35 -17.07 -5.19
C ALA A 225 -11.92 -17.77 -6.44
N GLU A 226 -13.19 -17.47 -6.80
CA GLU A 226 -13.86 -18.01 -7.98
C GLU A 226 -13.62 -17.19 -9.26
N ARG A 227 -12.97 -16.02 -9.13
CA ARG A 227 -12.84 -15.03 -10.22
C ARG A 227 -11.40 -14.61 -10.52
N LEU A 228 -10.39 -15.25 -9.92
CA LEU A 228 -8.98 -14.86 -10.03
C LEU A 228 -8.50 -14.75 -11.48
N GLU A 229 -8.98 -15.61 -12.37
CA GLU A 229 -8.64 -15.64 -13.79
C GLU A 229 -9.16 -14.40 -14.56
N GLN A 230 -10.10 -13.67 -13.99
CA GLN A 230 -10.67 -12.43 -14.56
C GLN A 230 -9.82 -11.20 -14.25
N ILE A 231 -8.87 -11.26 -13.32
CA ILE A 231 -7.96 -10.15 -13.00
C ILE A 231 -7.01 -9.92 -14.17
N LYS A 232 -7.18 -8.79 -14.86
CA LYS A 232 -6.40 -8.44 -16.06
C LYS A 232 -5.12 -7.66 -15.76
N ALA A 233 -5.08 -6.97 -14.62
CA ALA A 233 -3.96 -6.13 -14.25
C ALA A 233 -2.70 -6.98 -14.02
N PRO A 234 -1.52 -6.57 -14.54
CA PRO A 234 -0.25 -7.17 -14.16
C PRO A 234 -0.14 -7.21 -12.63
N THR A 235 0.15 -8.39 -12.07
CA THR A 235 0.06 -8.60 -10.62
C THR A 235 1.40 -9.06 -10.04
N LEU A 236 1.82 -8.45 -8.93
CA LEU A 236 2.90 -8.91 -8.09
C LEU A 236 2.32 -9.47 -6.79
N VAL A 237 2.58 -10.72 -6.49
CA VAL A 237 2.27 -11.35 -5.20
C VAL A 237 3.53 -11.36 -4.36
N VAL A 238 3.49 -10.73 -3.18
CA VAL A 238 4.61 -10.66 -2.24
C VAL A 238 4.22 -11.40 -0.98
N ILE A 239 5.09 -12.27 -0.51
CA ILE A 239 4.91 -13.04 0.73
C ILE A 239 6.21 -13.08 1.53
N GLY A 240 6.13 -13.05 2.84
CA GLY A 240 7.29 -13.28 3.72
C GLY A 240 7.58 -14.77 3.86
N SER A 241 8.86 -15.15 3.94
CA SER A 241 9.25 -16.57 4.11
C SER A 241 8.84 -17.16 5.45
N LEU A 242 8.55 -16.31 6.43
CA LEU A 242 8.11 -16.69 7.79
C LEU A 242 6.59 -16.51 7.98
N ASP A 243 5.85 -16.13 6.95
CA ASP A 243 4.40 -15.95 7.03
C ASP A 243 3.68 -17.30 7.21
N GLY A 244 2.49 -17.27 7.76
CA GLY A 244 1.70 -18.47 8.03
C GLY A 244 1.48 -19.34 6.81
N LYS A 245 1.46 -20.67 6.99
CA LYS A 245 1.35 -21.64 5.87
C LYS A 245 0.11 -21.42 5.00
N ASN A 246 -1.02 -21.06 5.61
CA ASN A 246 -2.24 -20.74 4.88
C ASN A 246 -2.05 -19.55 3.93
N LEU A 247 -1.36 -18.47 4.36
CA LEU A 247 -1.09 -17.31 3.52
C LEU A 247 -0.06 -17.59 2.43
N GLN A 248 0.91 -18.46 2.69
CA GLN A 248 1.82 -18.96 1.66
C GLN A 248 1.05 -19.73 0.58
N ASN A 249 0.10 -20.61 0.97
CA ASN A 249 -0.76 -21.34 0.04
C ASN A 249 -1.68 -20.40 -0.77
N ILE A 250 -2.21 -19.34 -0.12
CA ILE A 250 -2.98 -18.30 -0.80
C ILE A 250 -2.09 -17.57 -1.82
N ALA A 251 -0.86 -17.20 -1.44
CA ALA A 251 0.07 -16.55 -2.35
C ALA A 251 0.40 -17.45 -3.58
N ASP A 252 0.51 -18.75 -3.39
CA ASP A 252 0.65 -19.72 -4.48
C ASP A 252 -0.59 -19.75 -5.38
N THR A 253 -1.77 -19.79 -4.79
CA THR A 253 -3.04 -19.74 -5.53
C THR A 253 -3.17 -18.46 -6.34
N LEU A 254 -2.91 -17.29 -5.73
CA LEU A 254 -2.96 -15.99 -6.40
C LEU A 254 -1.99 -15.93 -7.58
N SER A 255 -0.74 -16.38 -7.37
CA SER A 255 0.29 -16.32 -8.41
C SER A 255 0.10 -17.31 -9.55
N THR A 256 -0.65 -18.40 -9.31
CA THR A 256 -0.94 -19.43 -10.31
C THR A 256 -2.21 -19.11 -11.10
N LYS A 257 -3.25 -18.62 -10.43
CA LYS A 257 -4.56 -18.40 -11.05
C LYS A 257 -4.74 -17.04 -11.68
N ILE A 258 -4.02 -16.00 -11.25
CA ILE A 258 -4.06 -14.70 -11.90
C ILE A 258 -3.15 -14.72 -13.13
N PRO A 259 -3.65 -14.50 -14.37
CA PRO A 259 -2.92 -14.79 -15.61
C PRO A 259 -1.56 -14.09 -15.76
N ASN A 260 -1.43 -12.86 -15.26
CA ASN A 260 -0.21 -12.06 -15.38
C ASN A 260 0.45 -11.82 -14.02
N ALA A 261 0.36 -12.81 -13.14
CA ALA A 261 0.94 -12.72 -11.82
C ALA A 261 2.35 -13.32 -11.75
N ARG A 262 3.17 -12.75 -10.87
CA ARG A 262 4.43 -13.32 -10.43
C ARG A 262 4.54 -13.24 -8.91
N LYS A 263 5.16 -14.25 -8.29
CA LYS A 263 5.38 -14.29 -6.85
C LYS A 263 6.82 -13.90 -6.51
N VAL A 264 6.98 -13.15 -5.41
CA VAL A 264 8.27 -12.86 -4.77
C VAL A 264 8.16 -13.19 -3.29
N VAL A 265 9.14 -13.96 -2.79
CA VAL A 265 9.27 -14.29 -1.37
C VAL A 265 10.34 -13.40 -0.75
N ILE A 266 9.98 -12.62 0.28
CA ILE A 266 10.94 -11.80 1.03
C ILE A 266 11.47 -12.63 2.20
N GLN A 267 12.77 -12.93 2.15
CA GLN A 267 13.43 -13.75 3.16
C GLN A 267 13.49 -13.03 4.51
N GLY A 268 13.20 -13.76 5.59
CA GLY A 268 13.24 -13.25 6.95
C GLY A 268 12.08 -12.34 7.35
N ALA A 269 11.16 -12.03 6.44
CA ALA A 269 9.92 -11.34 6.75
C ALA A 269 8.79 -12.33 7.03
N SER A 270 7.81 -11.92 7.87
CA SER A 270 6.54 -12.59 8.04
C SER A 270 5.43 -11.81 7.31
N HIS A 271 4.33 -11.48 7.99
CA HIS A 271 3.14 -10.91 7.35
C HIS A 271 3.27 -9.42 6.97
N HIS A 272 4.18 -8.69 7.60
CA HIS A 272 4.28 -7.24 7.44
C HIS A 272 5.63 -6.78 6.85
N PRO A 273 6.06 -7.27 5.65
CA PRO A 273 7.33 -6.89 5.03
C PRO A 273 7.58 -5.37 4.95
N PRO A 274 6.56 -4.50 4.76
CA PRO A 274 6.75 -3.04 4.77
C PRO A 274 7.36 -2.49 6.06
N VAL A 275 7.11 -3.13 7.20
CA VAL A 275 7.61 -2.74 8.53
C VAL A 275 8.82 -3.58 8.93
N GLU A 276 8.79 -4.87 8.63
CA GLU A 276 9.80 -5.86 9.05
C GLU A 276 11.11 -5.71 8.29
N THR A 277 11.03 -5.56 6.98
CA THR A 277 12.16 -5.49 6.04
C THR A 277 11.97 -4.34 5.04
N PRO A 278 11.80 -3.08 5.49
CA PRO A 278 11.36 -1.97 4.64
C PRO A 278 12.29 -1.69 3.46
N LYS A 279 13.60 -1.88 3.61
CA LYS A 279 14.57 -1.67 2.53
C LYS A 279 14.36 -2.67 1.39
N GLU A 280 14.24 -3.95 1.73
CA GLU A 280 14.03 -5.02 0.74
C GLU A 280 12.65 -4.93 0.11
N PHE A 281 11.61 -4.68 0.91
CA PHE A 281 10.27 -4.46 0.38
C PHE A 281 10.23 -3.29 -0.62
N ASN A 282 10.85 -2.15 -0.27
CA ASN A 282 10.93 -0.99 -1.18
C ASN A 282 11.70 -1.33 -2.46
N ARG A 283 12.77 -2.11 -2.39
CA ARG A 283 13.53 -2.56 -3.56
C ARG A 283 12.63 -3.38 -4.49
N VAL A 284 11.97 -4.40 -3.96
CA VAL A 284 11.05 -5.28 -4.72
C VAL A 284 9.92 -4.47 -5.37
N LEU A 285 9.32 -3.56 -4.60
CA LEU A 285 8.22 -2.73 -5.10
C LEU A 285 8.67 -1.75 -6.19
N LEU A 286 9.77 -1.02 -5.97
CA LEU A 286 10.32 -0.09 -6.95
C LEU A 286 10.80 -0.79 -8.24
N ASP A 287 11.38 -1.97 -8.15
CA ASP A 287 11.78 -2.80 -9.30
C ASP A 287 10.54 -3.22 -10.11
N TYR A 288 9.45 -3.54 -9.43
CA TYR A 288 8.20 -3.89 -10.11
C TYR A 288 7.55 -2.69 -10.80
N LEU A 289 7.49 -1.56 -10.10
CA LEU A 289 6.90 -0.33 -10.62
C LEU A 289 7.73 0.31 -11.73
N GLY A 290 9.04 0.08 -11.75
CA GLY A 290 9.98 0.63 -12.75
C GLY A 290 10.00 -0.11 -14.08
N LYS A 291 9.45 -1.32 -14.17
CA LYS A 291 9.35 -2.09 -15.43
C LYS A 291 8.19 -1.55 -16.27
N ARG A 292 8.49 -1.17 -17.52
CA ARG A 292 7.48 -0.79 -18.52
C ARG A 292 6.82 -2.03 -19.10
#